data_34a4dceee054b000e9d4c1a62e870309
#
_entry.id   34a4dceee054b000e9d4c1a62e870309
#
_cell.length_a   1.000
_cell.length_b   1.000
_cell.length_c   1.000
_cell.angle_alpha   90.00
_cell.angle_beta   90.00
_cell.angle_gamma   90.00
#
_symmetry.space_group_name_H-M   'P 1'
#
loop_
_entity.id
_entity.type
_entity.pdbx_description
1 polymer ?
#
loop_
_entity_poly.entity_id
_entity_poly.type
_entity_poly.pdbx_seq_one_letter_code
_entity_poly.pdbx_strand_id
1 'polypeptide(L)'
;MTCWSARICTRWRGPAVMALALLASSAVASAQAPAQAQAPAMNMADHRGALQGRVRNAQGAPVPDTEVSAINEENGAQFVANTNAQGAFEFGALPMGKYTVSTASAGLTTFRRAGVDIGMDTKATLDITLDAASAAAAAEFERQELLQKIATLEKRITDLETTTVLSEPETRVRRVEVYVDPTGQQHDEPVPGAKKEVTYLRERTYRRQTISEKIDAAIEDAAKRRVTVGVDAAMATQFAARTKGDVDPNNGAYALASADLFFTAGIAQNTLFFADIVGLSGAPPDSEIGTLTLLNGYTARLVEQNSLNLREAWLRTELFKNRLAFTAGRLDLTNYFDANAFANDESTQFLSDALVNNQMLGLAVNGVGAATEFDAKNGFRLKFGFQQSSPEPTSLGDSLFTLSEVGYTFTPFSLPEGTYRVWFRTDNSEPEVIRKGVGLSFDQKLSPSFGLFARYGQQETDLGHDRFYSAGFSVQHGFILNPEDTWGVGYANMDLRTGEKENLIEGYYNLLLTEKLRLSFHLSGVVDTPEGGAKFGYIFPGIRLQAAF
;
A
#
# COMPACT_ATOMS: atom_id res chain seq x y z
N MET A 1 -59.67 -11.83 6.38
CA MET A 1 -60.47 -12.74 7.20
C MET A 1 -59.66 -14.02 7.26
N THR A 2 -59.10 -14.39 8.31
CA THR A 2 -59.24 -14.75 9.65
C THR A 2 -57.87 -15.19 10.20
N CYS A 3 -57.51 -14.69 11.35
CA CYS A 3 -56.42 -15.15 12.21
C CYS A 3 -56.47 -16.66 12.51
N TRP A 4 -55.30 -17.25 12.74
CA TRP A 4 -55.12 -18.07 13.95
C TRP A 4 -53.63 -18.19 14.32
N SER A 5 -53.41 -17.95 15.59
CA SER A 5 -52.18 -18.00 16.36
C SER A 5 -51.85 -19.42 16.82
N ALA A 6 -50.59 -19.80 16.94
CA ALA A 6 -50.16 -20.75 17.98
C ALA A 6 -48.64 -20.56 18.28
N ARG A 7 -48.38 -20.26 19.54
CA ARG A 7 -47.05 -20.26 20.19
C ARG A 7 -46.54 -21.69 20.31
N ILE A 8 -45.26 -21.92 20.07
CA ILE A 8 -44.49 -22.95 20.76
C ILE A 8 -43.11 -22.41 21.08
N CYS A 9 -42.85 -22.23 22.38
CA CYS A 9 -41.51 -22.03 22.95
C CYS A 9 -40.77 -23.36 22.95
N THR A 10 -39.57 -23.39 22.41
CA THR A 10 -38.57 -24.38 22.82
C THR A 10 -37.20 -23.70 22.95
N ARG A 11 -36.70 -23.80 24.19
CA ARG A 11 -35.35 -23.38 24.60
C ARG A 11 -34.30 -24.17 23.84
N TRP A 12 -33.35 -23.47 23.21
CA TRP A 12 -32.05 -24.08 22.89
C TRP A 12 -30.95 -23.31 23.62
N ARG A 13 -30.21 -24.02 24.45
CA ARG A 13 -28.96 -23.62 25.06
C ARG A 13 -27.84 -24.10 24.11
N GLY A 14 -27.01 -23.21 23.64
CA GLY A 14 -25.77 -23.50 22.91
C GLY A 14 -24.76 -22.38 23.12
N PRO A 15 -23.47 -22.61 22.99
CA PRO A 15 -22.44 -21.96 23.78
C PRO A 15 -22.05 -20.57 23.26
N ALA A 16 -21.62 -19.74 24.20
CA ALA A 16 -21.16 -18.39 24.08
C ALA A 16 -20.04 -18.22 23.03
N VAL A 17 -20.25 -17.36 22.04
CA VAL A 17 -19.22 -16.70 21.28
C VAL A 17 -18.93 -15.39 21.99
N MET A 18 -17.72 -15.26 22.49
CA MET A 18 -17.20 -14.09 23.19
C MET A 18 -16.97 -12.97 22.18
N ALA A 19 -17.91 -12.06 22.04
CA ALA A 19 -17.73 -10.82 21.31
C ALA A 19 -17.17 -9.76 22.25
N LEU A 20 -15.96 -9.28 21.98
CA LEU A 20 -15.34 -8.17 22.68
C LEU A 20 -15.95 -6.86 22.18
N ALA A 21 -16.98 -6.36 22.84
CA ALA A 21 -17.50 -5.01 22.65
C ALA A 21 -16.99 -4.13 23.79
N LEU A 22 -16.06 -3.23 23.48
CA LEU A 22 -15.67 -2.12 24.35
C LEU A 22 -16.51 -0.90 23.96
N LEU A 23 -17.55 -0.64 24.74
CA LEU A 23 -18.23 0.66 24.77
C LEU A 23 -18.03 1.28 26.14
N ALA A 24 -17.43 2.45 26.13
CA ALA A 24 -17.26 3.33 27.26
C ALA A 24 -18.61 3.87 27.75
N SER A 25 -18.87 3.77 29.02
CA SER A 25 -19.77 4.69 29.72
C SER A 25 -19.22 5.03 31.10
N SER A 26 -19.03 6.30 31.30
CA SER A 26 -18.59 6.97 32.50
C SER A 26 -19.66 6.88 33.60
N ALA A 27 -19.26 6.42 34.80
CA ALA A 27 -19.93 6.80 36.04
C ALA A 27 -18.90 6.87 37.16
N VAL A 28 -18.88 8.01 37.79
CA VAL A 28 -18.05 8.39 38.93
C VAL A 28 -18.53 7.66 40.18
N ALA A 29 -17.64 6.99 40.86
CA ALA A 29 -17.77 6.74 42.30
C ALA A 29 -16.38 6.65 42.94
N SER A 30 -16.11 7.59 43.81
CA SER A 30 -14.92 7.71 44.62
C SER A 30 -14.93 6.63 45.74
N ALA A 31 -13.82 5.86 45.78
CA ALA A 31 -13.42 5.14 46.97
C ALA A 31 -11.90 5.24 47.12
N GLN A 32 -11.47 5.93 48.15
CA GLN A 32 -10.08 6.03 48.59
C GLN A 32 -9.59 4.69 49.13
N ALA A 33 -8.46 4.22 48.65
CA ALA A 33 -7.63 3.19 49.24
C ALA A 33 -6.19 3.72 49.37
N PRO A 34 -5.37 3.26 50.35
CA PRO A 34 -4.26 4.00 50.91
C PRO A 34 -3.02 4.04 49.97
N ALA A 35 -2.33 5.15 50.05
CA ALA A 35 -1.10 5.44 49.33
C ALA A 35 0.01 4.42 49.61
N GLN A 36 0.40 3.66 48.60
CA GLN A 36 1.74 3.08 48.54
C GLN A 36 2.68 4.13 47.94
N ALA A 37 3.75 4.45 48.70
CA ALA A 37 4.77 5.35 48.25
C ALA A 37 5.44 4.84 46.99
N GLN A 38 5.11 5.46 45.85
CA GLN A 38 5.90 5.35 44.62
C GLN A 38 7.22 6.11 44.84
N ALA A 39 8.34 5.40 44.65
CA ALA A 39 9.63 6.05 44.47
C ALA A 39 9.53 7.08 43.35
N PRO A 40 10.14 8.27 43.48
CA PRO A 40 10.05 9.28 42.44
C PRO A 40 10.66 8.75 41.14
N ALA A 41 9.88 8.77 40.08
CA ALA A 41 10.40 8.59 38.72
C ALA A 41 11.42 9.73 38.50
N MET A 42 12.69 9.38 38.39
CA MET A 42 13.74 10.33 38.03
C MET A 42 13.41 10.91 36.65
N ASN A 43 13.11 12.18 36.65
CA ASN A 43 12.91 12.94 35.43
C ASN A 43 14.30 13.17 34.79
N MET A 44 14.67 12.41 33.75
CA MET A 44 15.96 12.51 33.06
C MET A 44 16.21 13.89 32.41
N ALA A 45 15.29 14.82 32.51
CA ALA A 45 15.39 16.16 31.91
C ALA A 45 16.20 17.17 32.73
N ASP A 46 16.54 16.89 33.98
CA ASP A 46 17.20 17.86 34.89
C ASP A 46 18.70 17.64 35.13
N HIS A 47 19.31 16.64 34.51
CA HIS A 47 20.73 16.37 34.69
C HIS A 47 21.57 17.05 33.61
N ARG A 48 22.07 18.25 33.91
CA ARG A 48 22.89 19.07 33.01
C ARG A 48 24.24 19.36 33.62
N GLY A 49 25.27 19.36 32.74
CA GLY A 49 26.59 19.84 33.06
C GLY A 49 26.93 21.08 32.23
N ALA A 50 28.11 21.65 32.45
CA ALA A 50 28.62 22.77 31.67
C ALA A 50 29.95 22.43 31.02
N LEU A 51 30.21 22.99 29.83
CA LEU A 51 31.51 22.95 29.15
C LEU A 51 31.95 24.38 28.86
N GLN A 52 33.18 24.72 29.25
CA GLN A 52 33.78 26.01 28.96
C GLN A 52 35.22 25.84 28.46
N GLY A 53 35.76 26.86 27.82
CA GLY A 53 37.14 26.84 27.36
C GLY A 53 37.54 28.12 26.66
N ARG A 54 38.75 28.11 26.12
CA ARG A 54 39.27 29.22 25.31
C ARG A 54 39.85 28.70 24.01
N VAL A 55 39.60 29.45 22.94
CA VAL A 55 40.21 29.22 21.63
C VAL A 55 41.31 30.24 21.41
N ARG A 56 42.51 29.75 21.13
CA ARG A 56 43.72 30.57 20.88
C ARG A 56 44.40 30.13 19.61
N ASN A 57 45.14 31.04 18.99
CA ASN A 57 46.07 30.66 17.90
C ASN A 57 47.40 30.12 18.43
N ALA A 58 48.28 29.64 17.57
CA ALA A 58 49.62 29.13 17.90
C ALA A 58 50.51 30.15 18.62
N GLN A 59 50.26 31.45 18.50
CA GLN A 59 50.97 32.53 19.19
C GLN A 59 50.35 32.89 20.53
N GLY A 60 49.32 32.18 20.98
CA GLY A 60 48.62 32.39 22.23
C GLY A 60 47.57 33.52 22.20
N ALA A 61 47.36 34.17 21.07
CA ALA A 61 46.36 35.22 20.98
C ALA A 61 44.94 34.63 20.91
N PRO A 62 43.92 35.30 21.52
CA PRO A 62 42.54 34.83 21.49
C PRO A 62 41.96 34.87 20.09
N VAL A 63 41.11 33.89 19.74
CA VAL A 63 40.36 33.83 18.47
C VAL A 63 38.91 34.14 18.78
N PRO A 64 38.44 35.37 18.55
CA PRO A 64 37.05 35.76 18.79
C PRO A 64 36.11 35.32 17.63
N ASP A 65 34.82 35.44 17.88
CA ASP A 65 33.73 35.22 16.91
C ASP A 65 33.83 33.89 16.14
N THR A 66 34.36 32.87 16.82
CA THR A 66 34.56 31.53 16.22
C THR A 66 33.53 30.59 16.80
N GLU A 67 32.84 29.87 15.92
CA GLU A 67 31.85 28.88 16.30
C GLU A 67 32.51 27.63 16.88
N VAL A 68 32.05 27.22 18.07
CA VAL A 68 32.38 25.94 18.70
C VAL A 68 31.14 25.09 18.76
N SER A 69 31.19 23.88 18.18
CA SER A 69 30.12 22.93 18.14
C SER A 69 30.39 21.76 19.07
N ALA A 70 29.39 21.36 19.86
CA ALA A 70 29.42 20.16 20.70
C ALA A 70 28.29 19.21 20.28
N ILE A 71 28.64 18.03 19.76
CA ILE A 71 27.71 17.01 19.29
C ILE A 71 27.71 15.85 20.29
N ASN A 72 26.53 15.52 20.81
CA ASN A 72 26.35 14.35 21.68
C ASN A 72 26.51 13.06 20.86
N GLU A 73 27.42 12.18 21.32
CA GLU A 73 27.77 10.96 20.59
C GLU A 73 26.68 9.87 20.64
N GLU A 74 25.77 9.94 21.62
CA GLU A 74 24.73 8.93 21.82
C GLU A 74 23.47 9.24 20.99
N ASN A 75 23.08 10.53 20.91
CA ASN A 75 21.81 10.93 20.26
C ASN A 75 21.97 11.90 19.08
N GLY A 76 23.20 12.34 18.79
CA GLY A 76 23.49 13.25 17.69
C GLY A 76 23.05 14.71 17.91
N ALA A 77 22.58 15.07 19.10
CA ALA A 77 22.16 16.44 19.39
C ALA A 77 23.35 17.41 19.32
N GLN A 78 23.19 18.49 18.56
CA GLN A 78 24.22 19.50 18.33
C GLN A 78 23.90 20.77 19.14
N PHE A 79 24.92 21.30 19.84
CA PHE A 79 24.92 22.56 20.54
C PHE A 79 26.02 23.45 19.98
N VAL A 80 25.76 24.74 19.91
CA VAL A 80 26.69 25.72 19.30
C VAL A 80 26.88 26.90 20.24
N ALA A 81 28.13 27.35 20.39
CA ALA A 81 28.49 28.56 21.14
C ALA A 81 29.57 29.32 20.35
N ASN A 82 29.53 30.66 20.40
CA ASN A 82 30.56 31.49 19.80
C ASN A 82 31.56 32.00 20.81
N THR A 83 32.83 32.12 20.44
CA THR A 83 33.85 32.69 21.31
C THR A 83 33.68 34.21 21.43
N ASN A 84 33.89 34.73 22.62
CA ASN A 84 33.87 36.17 22.89
C ASN A 84 35.22 36.85 22.51
N ALA A 85 35.34 38.16 22.75
CA ALA A 85 36.56 38.94 22.44
C ALA A 85 37.84 38.40 23.12
N GLN A 86 37.74 37.61 24.17
CA GLN A 86 38.86 36.96 24.88
C GLN A 86 39.05 35.50 24.41
N GLY A 87 38.38 35.10 23.35
CA GLY A 87 38.40 33.74 22.83
C GLY A 87 37.70 32.70 23.71
N ALA A 88 36.95 33.10 24.73
CA ALA A 88 36.29 32.19 25.65
C ALA A 88 34.91 31.76 25.11
N PHE A 89 34.55 30.49 25.26
CA PHE A 89 33.24 29.91 24.96
C PHE A 89 32.67 29.18 26.18
N GLU A 90 31.36 29.10 26.27
CA GLU A 90 30.66 28.39 27.35
C GLU A 90 29.34 27.81 26.85
N PHE A 91 29.12 26.52 27.14
CA PHE A 91 27.85 25.83 27.07
C PHE A 91 27.33 25.65 28.49
N GLY A 92 26.41 26.51 28.92
CA GLY A 92 25.93 26.58 30.30
C GLY A 92 25.05 25.43 30.77
N ALA A 93 24.50 24.63 29.84
CA ALA A 93 23.57 23.55 30.18
C ALA A 93 23.53 22.47 29.08
N LEU A 94 24.55 21.58 29.11
CA LEU A 94 24.56 20.40 28.25
C LEU A 94 23.94 19.19 28.96
N PRO A 95 23.11 18.39 28.35
CA PRO A 95 22.73 17.06 28.87
C PRO A 95 23.96 16.23 29.20
N MET A 96 23.90 15.40 30.21
CA MET A 96 25.00 14.48 30.53
C MET A 96 25.27 13.53 29.38
N GLY A 97 26.54 13.19 29.14
CA GLY A 97 26.95 12.27 28.07
C GLY A 97 28.31 12.60 27.49
N LYS A 98 28.72 11.84 26.50
CA LYS A 98 29.97 12.07 25.74
C LYS A 98 29.72 12.94 24.54
N TYR A 99 30.62 13.90 24.34
CA TYR A 99 30.51 14.88 23.26
C TYR A 99 31.75 14.89 22.37
N THR A 100 31.53 15.05 21.10
CA THR A 100 32.56 15.48 20.16
C THR A 100 32.51 16.99 20.04
N VAL A 101 33.58 17.66 20.43
CA VAL A 101 33.73 19.12 20.32
C VAL A 101 34.59 19.45 19.14
N SER A 102 34.10 20.36 18.28
CA SER A 102 34.82 20.83 17.08
C SER A 102 34.71 22.35 16.92
N THR A 103 35.72 22.94 16.30
CA THR A 103 35.72 24.35 15.93
C THR A 103 36.60 24.56 14.71
N ALA A 104 36.20 25.54 13.88
CA ALA A 104 36.97 25.98 12.72
C ALA A 104 36.92 27.50 12.62
N SER A 105 38.01 28.12 12.27
CA SER A 105 38.08 29.57 12.02
C SER A 105 38.82 29.83 10.70
N ALA A 106 38.44 30.90 9.99
CA ALA A 106 39.02 31.23 8.70
C ALA A 106 40.56 31.42 8.80
N GLY A 107 41.29 30.65 7.97
CA GLY A 107 42.75 30.71 7.93
C GLY A 107 43.48 29.96 9.05
N LEU A 108 42.74 29.22 9.90
CA LEU A 108 43.31 28.39 10.98
C LEU A 108 42.95 26.92 10.79
N THR A 109 43.72 26.04 11.44
CA THR A 109 43.41 24.59 11.43
C THR A 109 42.13 24.34 12.17
N THR A 110 41.41 23.26 11.76
CA THR A 110 40.25 22.80 12.48
C THR A 110 40.66 21.96 13.68
N PHE A 111 39.90 22.11 14.77
CA PHE A 111 40.05 21.29 15.96
C PHE A 111 38.85 20.35 16.10
N ARG A 112 39.12 19.11 16.45
CA ARG A 112 38.09 18.13 16.81
C ARG A 112 38.58 17.23 17.92
N ARG A 113 37.77 17.07 18.97
CA ARG A 113 38.05 16.17 20.09
C ARG A 113 36.77 15.40 20.43
N ALA A 114 36.84 14.10 20.27
CA ALA A 114 35.78 13.17 20.67
C ALA A 114 35.94 12.73 22.12
N GLY A 115 34.86 12.18 22.71
CA GLY A 115 34.88 11.61 24.06
C GLY A 115 35.00 12.63 25.18
N VAL A 116 34.58 13.88 25.00
CA VAL A 116 34.50 14.87 26.07
C VAL A 116 33.34 14.51 26.98
N ASP A 117 33.63 14.09 28.21
CA ASP A 117 32.61 13.60 29.15
C ASP A 117 32.02 14.79 29.96
N ILE A 118 30.70 14.93 29.91
CA ILE A 118 29.92 15.92 30.63
C ILE A 118 29.09 15.20 31.68
N GLY A 119 29.53 15.29 32.92
CA GLY A 119 28.81 14.73 34.08
C GLY A 119 27.77 15.69 34.65
N MET A 120 26.93 15.16 35.52
CA MET A 120 25.91 15.92 36.23
C MET A 120 26.56 16.98 37.16
N ASP A 121 26.09 18.22 37.08
CA ASP A 121 26.57 19.37 37.86
C ASP A 121 28.09 19.60 37.78
N THR A 122 28.76 19.07 36.77
CA THR A 122 30.18 19.25 36.54
C THR A 122 30.44 20.33 35.50
N LYS A 123 31.52 21.07 35.67
CA LYS A 123 32.01 22.07 34.73
C LYS A 123 33.29 21.55 34.07
N ALA A 124 33.17 21.02 32.88
CA ALA A 124 34.31 20.57 32.08
C ALA A 124 35.02 21.77 31.46
N THR A 125 36.35 21.72 31.35
CA THR A 125 37.15 22.77 30.71
C THR A 125 37.93 22.17 29.53
N LEU A 126 37.86 22.83 28.36
CA LEU A 126 38.56 22.42 27.14
C LEU A 126 39.20 23.63 26.45
N ASP A 127 40.50 23.80 26.61
CA ASP A 127 41.24 24.83 25.89
C ASP A 127 41.70 24.30 24.52
N ILE A 128 41.51 25.13 23.49
CA ILE A 128 41.72 24.79 22.08
C ILE A 128 42.79 25.70 21.50
N THR A 129 43.77 25.11 20.84
CA THR A 129 44.79 25.86 20.09
C THR A 129 44.65 25.55 18.59
N LEU A 130 44.55 26.59 17.77
CA LEU A 130 44.43 26.49 16.32
C LEU A 130 45.71 27.02 15.66
N ASP A 131 46.31 26.21 14.82
CA ASP A 131 47.51 26.61 14.02
C ASP A 131 47.10 27.27 12.70
N ALA A 132 48.01 27.96 12.03
CA ALA A 132 47.76 28.50 10.70
C ALA A 132 47.50 27.35 9.72
N ALA A 133 46.34 27.32 9.05
CA ALA A 133 46.00 26.30 8.05
C ALA A 133 46.75 26.57 6.77
N SER A 134 47.41 25.55 6.21
CA SER A 134 47.75 25.58 4.79
C SER A 134 46.47 25.46 3.95
N ALA A 135 46.42 26.14 2.81
CA ALA A 135 45.24 26.07 1.93
C ALA A 135 44.87 24.63 1.52
N ALA A 136 45.85 23.73 1.48
CA ALA A 136 45.66 22.31 1.21
C ALA A 136 44.96 21.55 2.38
N ALA A 137 45.27 21.90 3.63
CA ALA A 137 44.64 21.25 4.81
C ALA A 137 43.19 21.69 4.99
N ALA A 138 42.85 22.94 4.67
CA ALA A 138 41.48 23.44 4.70
C ALA A 138 40.61 22.79 3.63
N ALA A 139 41.13 22.65 2.42
CA ALA A 139 40.43 21.97 1.32
C ALA A 139 40.19 20.46 1.60
N GLU A 140 41.18 19.79 2.21
CA GLU A 140 41.04 18.36 2.58
C GLU A 140 40.00 18.15 3.70
N PHE A 141 39.92 19.07 4.64
CA PHE A 141 38.87 19.02 5.70
C PHE A 141 37.48 19.22 5.11
N GLU A 142 37.29 20.20 4.25
CA GLU A 142 36.02 20.44 3.56
C GLU A 142 35.61 19.23 2.72
N ARG A 143 36.58 18.61 2.04
CA ARG A 143 36.38 17.38 1.29
C ARG A 143 35.94 16.21 2.21
N GLN A 144 36.56 16.05 3.37
CA GLN A 144 36.19 14.99 4.32
C GLN A 144 34.82 15.24 4.94
N GLU A 145 34.46 16.48 5.24
CA GLU A 145 33.14 16.84 5.73
C GLU A 145 32.05 16.54 4.70
N LEU A 146 32.29 16.87 3.43
CA LEU A 146 31.39 16.54 2.34
C LEU A 146 31.24 15.03 2.16
N LEU A 147 32.34 14.27 2.23
CA LEU A 147 32.30 12.81 2.16
C LEU A 147 31.50 12.18 3.33
N GLN A 148 31.62 12.73 4.54
CA GLN A 148 30.81 12.26 5.67
C GLN A 148 29.32 12.60 5.53
N LYS A 149 29.00 13.79 5.00
CA LYS A 149 27.62 14.15 4.68
C LYS A 149 27.05 13.24 3.60
N ILE A 150 27.81 12.93 2.56
CA ILE A 150 27.43 11.98 1.50
C ILE A 150 27.18 10.59 2.11
N ALA A 151 28.09 10.06 2.91
CA ALA A 151 27.91 8.75 3.55
C ALA A 151 26.71 8.70 4.50
N THR A 152 26.43 9.79 5.20
CA THR A 152 25.24 9.90 6.08
C THR A 152 23.95 9.98 5.27
N LEU A 153 23.96 10.70 4.16
CA LEU A 153 22.83 10.77 3.24
C LEU A 153 22.62 9.45 2.51
N GLU A 154 23.69 8.78 2.07
CA GLU A 154 23.60 7.44 1.48
C GLU A 154 23.02 6.41 2.47
N LYS A 155 23.44 6.46 3.73
CA LYS A 155 22.85 5.62 4.79
C LYS A 155 21.37 5.93 5.00
N ARG A 156 21.01 7.21 5.07
CA ARG A 156 19.60 7.64 5.19
C ARG A 156 18.77 7.25 3.97
N ILE A 157 19.34 7.35 2.77
CA ILE A 157 18.72 6.89 1.52
C ILE A 157 18.53 5.37 1.59
N THR A 158 19.55 4.61 1.98
CA THR A 158 19.45 3.14 2.13
C THR A 158 18.43 2.74 3.21
N ASP A 159 18.39 3.45 4.33
CA ASP A 159 17.41 3.21 5.40
C ASP A 159 15.99 3.58 4.95
N LEU A 160 15.82 4.66 4.18
CA LEU A 160 14.57 5.04 3.54
C LEU A 160 14.19 4.05 2.44
N GLU A 161 15.13 3.64 1.57
CA GLU A 161 14.91 2.64 0.53
C GLU A 161 14.51 1.29 1.12
N THR A 162 15.13 0.83 2.20
CA THR A 162 14.76 -0.43 2.88
C THR A 162 13.39 -0.34 3.54
N THR A 163 12.98 0.84 3.98
CA THR A 163 11.65 1.07 4.57
C THR A 163 10.59 1.28 3.47
N THR A 164 10.97 1.92 2.36
CA THR A 164 10.09 2.30 1.24
C THR A 164 9.92 1.16 0.22
N VAL A 165 10.93 0.29 0.03
CA VAL A 165 10.85 -0.88 -0.88
C VAL A 165 9.72 -1.85 -0.50
N LEU A 166 9.24 -1.79 0.74
CA LEU A 166 8.09 -2.58 1.20
C LEU A 166 6.75 -1.84 1.07
N SER A 167 6.72 -0.54 0.74
CA SER A 167 5.51 0.29 0.78
C SER A 167 5.18 1.10 -0.49
N GLU A 168 6.08 1.22 -1.48
CA GLU A 168 5.80 1.95 -2.72
C GLU A 168 5.80 1.07 -3.97
N PRO A 169 4.61 0.86 -4.58
CA PRO A 169 4.49 0.07 -5.81
C PRO A 169 4.72 0.86 -7.10
N GLU A 170 4.79 2.19 -7.08
CA GLU A 170 4.80 2.99 -8.31
C GLU A 170 6.18 3.43 -8.81
N THR A 171 7.18 3.45 -7.95
CA THR A 171 8.52 3.89 -8.38
C THR A 171 9.60 3.07 -7.69
N ARG A 172 10.09 2.04 -8.35
CA ARG A 172 11.34 1.40 -7.93
C ARG A 172 12.50 2.25 -8.37
N VAL A 173 13.20 2.84 -7.41
CA VAL A 173 14.50 3.47 -7.66
C VAL A 173 15.55 2.35 -7.61
N ARG A 174 16.03 1.93 -8.76
CA ARG A 174 17.12 0.97 -8.85
C ARG A 174 18.44 1.72 -8.94
N ARG A 175 19.34 1.47 -8.01
CA ARG A 175 20.72 1.91 -8.12
C ARG A 175 21.38 1.14 -9.27
N VAL A 176 21.82 1.85 -10.31
CA VAL A 176 22.51 1.28 -11.47
C VAL A 176 23.90 1.91 -11.55
N GLU A 177 24.91 1.07 -11.74
CA GLU A 177 26.26 1.53 -12.04
C GLU A 177 26.35 1.77 -13.55
N VAL A 178 26.66 2.97 -13.95
CA VAL A 178 26.88 3.36 -15.36
C VAL A 178 28.28 3.86 -15.54
N TYR A 179 28.77 3.77 -16.74
CA TYR A 179 30.08 4.28 -17.12
C TYR A 179 29.90 5.54 -17.97
N VAL A 180 30.39 6.67 -17.47
CA VAL A 180 30.29 7.96 -18.16
C VAL A 180 31.61 8.25 -18.87
N ASP A 181 31.54 8.41 -20.17
CA ASP A 181 32.72 8.74 -20.99
C ASP A 181 33.11 10.23 -20.87
N PRO A 182 34.27 10.68 -21.38
CA PRO A 182 34.69 12.07 -21.31
C PRO A 182 33.77 13.05 -22.05
N THR A 183 32.84 12.55 -22.87
CA THR A 183 31.86 13.37 -23.61
C THR A 183 30.55 13.52 -22.83
N GLY A 184 30.38 12.81 -21.67
CA GLY A 184 29.20 12.83 -20.85
C GLY A 184 28.14 11.80 -21.27
N GLN A 185 28.44 10.90 -22.20
CA GLN A 185 27.54 9.83 -22.61
C GLN A 185 27.62 8.66 -21.62
N GLN A 186 26.44 8.13 -21.24
CA GLN A 186 26.32 7.01 -20.32
C GLN A 186 26.33 5.69 -21.09
N HIS A 187 27.04 4.70 -20.55
CA HIS A 187 27.17 3.34 -21.08
C HIS A 187 26.88 2.33 -19.95
N ASP A 188 26.17 1.26 -20.27
CA ASP A 188 25.86 0.19 -19.33
C ASP A 188 27.06 -0.76 -19.11
N GLU A 189 28.05 -0.74 -20.00
CA GLU A 189 29.28 -1.54 -19.94
C GLU A 189 30.53 -0.66 -19.82
N PRO A 190 31.62 -1.17 -19.23
CA PRO A 190 32.85 -0.41 -19.10
C PRO A 190 33.48 -0.11 -20.46
N VAL A 191 33.59 1.19 -20.80
CA VAL A 191 34.23 1.67 -22.01
C VAL A 191 35.58 2.30 -21.65
N PRO A 192 36.64 2.14 -22.47
CA PRO A 192 37.95 2.74 -22.20
C PRO A 192 37.87 4.25 -22.00
N GLY A 193 38.36 4.74 -20.85
CA GLY A 193 38.33 6.16 -20.49
C GLY A 193 37.07 6.64 -19.76
N ALA A 194 36.04 5.80 -19.63
CA ALA A 194 34.84 6.13 -18.87
C ALA A 194 35.06 5.97 -17.37
N LYS A 195 34.42 6.84 -16.58
CA LYS A 195 34.41 6.78 -15.13
C LYS A 195 33.12 6.07 -14.67
N LYS A 196 33.26 5.18 -13.70
CA LYS A 196 32.14 4.51 -13.06
C LYS A 196 31.39 5.52 -12.20
N GLU A 197 30.12 5.72 -12.50
CA GLU A 197 29.20 6.56 -11.72
C GLU A 197 27.97 5.75 -11.29
N VAL A 198 27.37 6.18 -10.20
CA VAL A 198 26.14 5.59 -9.70
C VAL A 198 24.99 6.50 -10.11
N THR A 199 24.08 5.97 -10.91
CA THR A 199 22.83 6.65 -11.24
C THR A 199 21.65 5.87 -10.70
N TYR A 200 20.52 6.54 -10.58
CA TYR A 200 19.28 5.94 -10.09
C TYR A 200 18.29 5.86 -11.24
N LEU A 201 18.00 4.63 -11.67
CA LEU A 201 16.94 4.37 -12.63
C LEU A 201 15.61 4.31 -11.89
N ARG A 202 14.68 5.19 -12.25
CA ARG A 202 13.30 5.12 -11.76
C ARG A 202 12.53 4.16 -12.64
N GLU A 203 12.32 2.96 -12.15
CA GLU A 203 11.48 1.96 -12.78
C GLU A 203 10.05 2.18 -12.26
N ARG A 204 9.18 2.78 -13.07
CA ARG A 204 7.77 2.94 -12.76
C ARG A 204 7.05 1.63 -13.06
N THR A 205 6.47 1.00 -12.06
CA THR A 205 5.53 -0.10 -12.25
C THR A 205 4.15 0.48 -12.48
N TYR A 206 3.71 0.51 -13.73
CA TYR A 206 2.40 1.01 -14.13
C TYR A 206 1.33 -0.04 -13.87
N ARG A 207 0.98 -0.24 -12.63
CA ARG A 207 -0.30 -0.85 -12.27
C ARG A 207 -1.13 0.19 -11.53
N ARG A 208 -2.45 0.11 -11.67
CA ARG A 208 -3.34 0.86 -10.78
C ARG A 208 -2.94 0.50 -9.34
N GLN A 209 -2.75 1.51 -8.52
CA GLN A 209 -2.60 1.30 -7.09
C GLN A 209 -3.81 0.52 -6.60
N THR A 210 -3.57 -0.59 -5.93
CA THR A 210 -4.62 -1.25 -5.17
C THR A 210 -5.16 -0.27 -4.12
N ILE A 211 -6.35 -0.53 -3.58
CA ILE A 211 -6.89 0.31 -2.51
C ILE A 211 -5.93 0.37 -1.33
N SER A 212 -5.27 -0.74 -0.98
CA SER A 212 -4.22 -0.74 0.06
C SER A 212 -3.10 0.24 -0.25
N GLU A 213 -2.62 0.31 -1.47
CA GLU A 213 -1.54 1.21 -1.88
C GLU A 213 -1.97 2.68 -1.93
N LYS A 214 -3.22 2.95 -2.35
CA LYS A 214 -3.81 4.29 -2.24
C LYS A 214 -3.95 4.72 -0.78
N ILE A 215 -4.29 3.79 0.11
CA ILE A 215 -4.35 4.00 1.55
C ILE A 215 -2.97 4.33 2.10
N ASP A 216 -1.94 3.56 1.76
CA ASP A 216 -0.58 3.78 2.26
C ASP A 216 -0.03 5.14 1.81
N ALA A 217 -0.21 5.50 0.53
CA ALA A 217 0.15 6.81 0.00
C ALA A 217 -0.63 7.94 0.69
N ALA A 218 -1.92 7.74 0.95
CA ALA A 218 -2.77 8.71 1.61
C ALA A 218 -2.46 8.86 3.11
N ILE A 219 -2.02 7.79 3.78
CA ILE A 219 -1.55 7.85 5.19
C ILE A 219 -0.27 8.66 5.30
N GLU A 220 0.65 8.53 4.34
CA GLU A 220 1.86 9.33 4.30
C GLU A 220 1.55 10.82 4.07
N ASP A 221 0.59 11.14 3.20
CA ASP A 221 0.08 12.50 3.01
C ASP A 221 -0.79 12.99 4.18
N ALA A 222 -1.47 12.09 4.88
CA ALA A 222 -2.26 12.41 6.06
C ALA A 222 -1.43 12.99 7.21
N ALA A 223 -0.16 12.60 7.33
CA ALA A 223 0.78 13.23 8.25
C ALA A 223 0.93 14.75 7.98
N LYS A 224 0.60 15.20 6.78
CA LYS A 224 0.59 16.61 6.35
C LYS A 224 -0.79 17.28 6.45
N ARG A 225 -1.83 16.59 6.94
CA ARG A 225 -3.22 17.08 7.06
C ARG A 225 -3.77 17.65 5.75
N ARG A 226 -3.49 17.00 4.64
CA ARG A 226 -4.01 17.41 3.33
C ARG A 226 -5.28 16.64 2.98
N VAL A 227 -6.20 17.32 2.32
CA VAL A 227 -7.31 16.69 1.61
C VAL A 227 -6.84 16.50 0.17
N THR A 228 -6.90 15.26 -0.33
CA THR A 228 -6.63 14.96 -1.74
C THR A 228 -7.92 14.54 -2.43
N VAL A 229 -8.06 14.93 -3.66
CA VAL A 229 -9.17 14.52 -4.53
C VAL A 229 -8.54 13.87 -5.76
N GLY A 230 -9.00 12.69 -6.12
CA GLY A 230 -8.57 12.01 -7.34
C GLY A 230 -9.77 11.60 -8.18
N VAL A 231 -9.54 11.45 -9.46
CA VAL A 231 -10.53 11.00 -10.44
C VAL A 231 -9.93 9.85 -11.22
N ASP A 232 -10.68 8.76 -11.37
CA ASP A 232 -10.37 7.68 -12.29
C ASP A 232 -11.57 7.50 -13.22
N ALA A 233 -11.39 7.75 -14.50
CA ALA A 233 -12.44 7.63 -15.50
C ALA A 233 -12.02 6.66 -16.59
N ALA A 234 -12.94 5.80 -16.97
CA ALA A 234 -12.71 4.83 -18.05
C ALA A 234 -13.94 4.68 -18.93
N MET A 235 -13.69 4.36 -20.19
CA MET A 235 -14.72 3.95 -21.14
C MET A 235 -14.25 2.67 -21.83
N ALA A 236 -15.05 1.63 -21.74
CA ALA A 236 -14.83 0.37 -22.43
C ALA A 236 -15.90 0.17 -23.53
N THR A 237 -15.46 -0.15 -24.73
CA THR A 237 -16.33 -0.55 -25.84
C THR A 237 -16.03 -1.99 -26.21
N GLN A 238 -17.06 -2.82 -26.36
CA GLN A 238 -16.94 -4.23 -26.69
C GLN A 238 -17.91 -4.58 -27.82
N PHE A 239 -17.45 -5.36 -28.77
CA PHE A 239 -18.30 -5.89 -29.81
C PHE A 239 -18.49 -7.39 -29.60
N ALA A 240 -19.71 -7.83 -29.35
CA ALA A 240 -20.05 -9.23 -29.24
C ALA A 240 -20.25 -9.82 -30.63
N ALA A 241 -19.48 -10.84 -30.96
CA ALA A 241 -19.67 -11.65 -32.15
C ALA A 241 -19.98 -13.09 -31.74
N ARG A 242 -21.21 -13.57 -32.04
CA ARG A 242 -21.60 -14.94 -31.73
C ARG A 242 -20.82 -15.94 -32.59
N THR A 243 -20.21 -16.90 -31.93
CA THR A 243 -19.39 -17.94 -32.58
C THR A 243 -20.03 -19.32 -32.51
N LYS A 244 -20.95 -19.53 -31.57
CA LYS A 244 -21.56 -20.83 -31.31
C LYS A 244 -22.97 -20.68 -30.75
N GLY A 245 -23.82 -21.65 -31.04
CA GLY A 245 -25.21 -21.70 -30.56
C GLY A 245 -26.14 -20.78 -31.36
N ASP A 246 -27.42 -20.89 -31.09
CA ASP A 246 -28.46 -20.02 -31.67
C ASP A 246 -29.13 -19.26 -30.49
N VAL A 247 -28.43 -18.27 -29.99
CA VAL A 247 -28.84 -17.40 -28.87
C VAL A 247 -28.80 -15.94 -29.32
N ASP A 248 -29.69 -15.15 -28.80
CA ASP A 248 -29.68 -13.70 -28.98
C ASP A 248 -28.82 -13.01 -27.92
N PRO A 249 -28.22 -11.86 -28.22
CA PRO A 249 -28.11 -11.25 -29.56
C PRO A 249 -27.13 -12.01 -30.47
N ASN A 250 -27.37 -12.03 -31.78
CA ASN A 250 -26.44 -12.62 -32.74
C ASN A 250 -25.09 -11.86 -32.73
N ASN A 251 -25.16 -10.53 -32.85
CA ASN A 251 -24.03 -9.62 -32.70
C ASN A 251 -24.52 -8.34 -32.03
N GLY A 252 -23.63 -7.69 -31.28
CA GLY A 252 -23.97 -6.44 -30.61
C GLY A 252 -22.76 -5.58 -30.34
N ALA A 253 -22.92 -4.27 -30.28
CA ALA A 253 -21.90 -3.33 -29.87
C ALA A 253 -22.33 -2.69 -28.55
N TYR A 254 -21.44 -2.70 -27.59
CA TYR A 254 -21.69 -2.28 -26.21
C TYR A 254 -20.68 -1.25 -25.77
N ALA A 255 -21.08 -0.35 -24.91
CA ALA A 255 -20.19 0.63 -24.32
C ALA A 255 -20.59 0.92 -22.87
N LEU A 256 -19.62 0.91 -21.97
CA LEU A 256 -19.79 1.28 -20.57
C LEU A 256 -18.73 2.30 -20.21
N ALA A 257 -19.14 3.41 -19.59
CA ALA A 257 -18.28 4.39 -18.99
C ALA A 257 -18.37 4.31 -17.46
N SER A 258 -17.24 4.44 -16.79
CA SER A 258 -17.11 4.52 -15.33
C SER A 258 -16.35 5.77 -14.95
N ALA A 259 -16.76 6.42 -13.88
CA ALA A 259 -16.02 7.51 -13.27
C ALA A 259 -16.05 7.34 -11.74
N ASP A 260 -14.87 7.31 -11.13
CA ASP A 260 -14.67 7.24 -9.68
C ASP A 260 -14.13 8.59 -9.22
N LEU A 261 -14.80 9.19 -8.27
CA LEU A 261 -14.34 10.39 -7.59
C LEU A 261 -14.00 10.01 -6.14
N PHE A 262 -12.73 10.00 -5.80
CA PHE A 262 -12.30 9.62 -4.47
C PHE A 262 -11.67 10.77 -3.69
N PHE A 263 -11.95 10.77 -2.40
CA PHE A 263 -11.47 11.76 -1.43
C PHE A 263 -10.66 11.05 -0.37
N THR A 264 -9.51 11.63 -0.03
CA THR A 264 -8.73 11.21 1.14
C THR A 264 -8.46 12.39 2.03
N ALA A 265 -8.53 12.21 3.35
CA ALA A 265 -8.22 13.26 4.32
C ALA A 265 -7.51 12.68 5.54
N GLY A 266 -6.37 13.23 5.89
CA GLY A 266 -5.70 12.94 7.16
C GLY A 266 -6.46 13.55 8.33
N ILE A 267 -7.01 12.71 9.20
CA ILE A 267 -7.79 13.15 10.38
C ILE A 267 -6.88 13.33 11.60
N ALA A 268 -5.98 12.38 11.81
CA ALA A 268 -5.02 12.39 12.90
C ALA A 268 -3.73 11.66 12.46
N GLN A 269 -2.72 11.66 13.32
CA GLN A 269 -1.53 10.85 13.07
C GLN A 269 -1.93 9.39 12.89
N ASN A 270 -1.55 8.79 11.77
CA ASN A 270 -1.88 7.40 11.38
C ASN A 270 -3.38 7.12 11.22
N THR A 271 -4.20 8.14 10.98
CA THR A 271 -5.64 7.99 10.77
C THR A 271 -6.08 8.74 9.52
N LEU A 272 -6.69 8.01 8.60
CA LEU A 272 -7.16 8.46 7.30
C LEU A 272 -8.68 8.31 7.19
N PHE A 273 -9.32 9.29 6.60
CA PHE A 273 -10.66 9.17 6.03
C PHE A 273 -10.55 8.97 4.52
N PHE A 274 -11.38 8.09 3.99
CA PHE A 274 -11.53 7.84 2.55
C PHE A 274 -13.01 7.82 2.19
N ALA A 275 -13.34 8.36 1.01
CA ALA A 275 -14.65 8.19 0.39
C ALA A 275 -14.49 8.02 -1.12
N ASP A 276 -15.30 7.14 -1.71
CA ASP A 276 -15.34 6.84 -3.14
C ASP A 276 -16.77 6.94 -3.66
N ILE A 277 -16.96 7.82 -4.64
CA ILE A 277 -18.24 8.03 -5.33
C ILE A 277 -18.06 7.57 -6.76
N VAL A 278 -18.87 6.59 -7.17
CA VAL A 278 -18.78 5.94 -8.47
C VAL A 278 -20.03 6.20 -9.29
N GLY A 279 -19.83 6.51 -10.56
CA GLY A 279 -20.88 6.56 -11.57
C GLY A 279 -20.59 5.60 -12.73
N LEU A 280 -21.59 4.81 -13.09
CA LEU A 280 -21.57 3.97 -14.29
C LEU A 280 -22.63 4.47 -15.27
N SER A 281 -22.29 4.52 -16.56
CA SER A 281 -23.24 4.89 -17.62
C SER A 281 -23.02 4.10 -18.89
N GLY A 282 -24.09 3.64 -19.50
CA GLY A 282 -24.08 2.84 -20.73
C GLY A 282 -24.58 1.42 -20.52
N ALA A 283 -24.37 0.56 -21.51
CA ALA A 283 -24.77 -0.84 -21.49
C ALA A 283 -23.56 -1.74 -21.79
N PRO A 284 -23.10 -2.55 -20.85
CA PRO A 284 -22.08 -3.59 -21.08
C PRO A 284 -22.71 -4.79 -21.82
N PRO A 285 -21.89 -5.74 -22.34
CA PRO A 285 -22.43 -6.99 -22.89
C PRO A 285 -23.32 -7.76 -21.91
N ASP A 286 -22.99 -7.68 -20.61
CA ASP A 286 -23.72 -8.32 -19.50
C ASP A 286 -25.20 -7.89 -19.40
N SER A 287 -25.59 -6.80 -20.05
CA SER A 287 -26.98 -6.33 -20.07
C SER A 287 -27.91 -7.18 -20.95
N GLU A 288 -27.35 -7.90 -21.92
CA GLU A 288 -28.09 -8.70 -22.89
C GLU A 288 -27.60 -10.15 -23.00
N ILE A 289 -26.33 -10.41 -22.70
CA ILE A 289 -25.72 -11.73 -22.81
C ILE A 289 -25.58 -12.32 -21.40
N GLY A 290 -26.44 -13.28 -21.08
CA GLY A 290 -26.43 -13.98 -19.79
C GLY A 290 -25.31 -15.01 -19.73
N THR A 291 -24.17 -14.62 -19.20
CA THR A 291 -23.02 -15.49 -18.87
C THR A 291 -22.95 -15.71 -17.36
N LEU A 292 -22.19 -16.72 -16.91
CA LEU A 292 -22.00 -16.99 -15.49
C LEU A 292 -21.12 -15.96 -14.81
N THR A 293 -20.20 -15.37 -15.57
CA THR A 293 -19.30 -14.33 -15.07
C THR A 293 -19.51 -13.03 -15.84
N LEU A 294 -19.21 -11.90 -15.21
CA LEU A 294 -19.35 -10.61 -15.86
C LEU A 294 -18.25 -10.41 -16.91
N LEU A 295 -18.66 -10.05 -18.12
CA LEU A 295 -17.77 -9.81 -19.26
C LEU A 295 -17.09 -8.45 -19.19
N ASN A 296 -17.59 -7.58 -18.29
CA ASN A 296 -17.04 -6.26 -18.03
C ASN A 296 -16.92 -6.03 -16.52
N GLY A 297 -15.69 -6.01 -16.00
CA GLY A 297 -15.40 -5.90 -14.57
C GLY A 297 -15.90 -4.61 -13.90
N TYR A 298 -16.17 -3.55 -14.69
CA TYR A 298 -16.79 -2.35 -14.13
C TYR A 298 -18.21 -2.61 -13.58
N THR A 299 -18.91 -3.61 -14.09
CA THR A 299 -20.24 -4.00 -13.57
C THR A 299 -20.16 -4.70 -12.22
N ALA A 300 -19.00 -5.27 -11.86
CA ALA A 300 -18.77 -5.88 -10.54
C ALA A 300 -18.65 -4.87 -9.38
N ARG A 301 -18.70 -3.57 -9.65
CA ARG A 301 -18.55 -2.52 -8.63
C ARG A 301 -19.72 -2.38 -7.67
N LEU A 302 -20.79 -3.14 -7.86
CA LEU A 302 -21.98 -3.19 -7.01
C LEU A 302 -22.64 -1.82 -6.84
N VAL A 303 -22.75 -1.06 -7.92
CA VAL A 303 -23.36 0.26 -7.98
C VAL A 303 -24.45 0.30 -9.05
N GLU A 304 -25.47 1.14 -8.85
CA GLU A 304 -26.55 1.32 -9.81
C GLU A 304 -26.05 2.07 -11.06
N GLN A 305 -26.49 1.62 -12.22
CA GLN A 305 -26.19 2.31 -13.48
C GLN A 305 -26.95 3.63 -13.59
N ASN A 306 -26.33 4.58 -14.30
CA ASN A 306 -26.85 5.92 -14.56
C ASN A 306 -27.17 6.74 -13.31
N SER A 307 -26.51 6.42 -12.19
CA SER A 307 -26.61 7.16 -10.94
C SER A 307 -25.21 7.34 -10.31
N LEU A 308 -25.08 8.33 -9.42
CA LEU A 308 -23.89 8.48 -8.59
C LEU A 308 -24.10 7.73 -7.28
N ASN A 309 -23.19 6.83 -6.96
CA ASN A 309 -23.30 5.96 -5.80
C ASN A 309 -22.13 6.18 -4.86
N LEU A 310 -22.39 6.27 -3.57
CA LEU A 310 -21.36 6.17 -2.56
C LEU A 310 -20.94 4.70 -2.45
N ARG A 311 -19.82 4.35 -3.08
CA ARG A 311 -19.29 2.98 -3.06
C ARG A 311 -18.69 2.66 -1.70
N GLU A 312 -17.76 3.50 -1.23
CA GLU A 312 -17.09 3.34 0.06
C GLU A 312 -17.01 4.67 0.82
N ALA A 313 -17.07 4.62 2.15
CA ALA A 313 -16.78 5.74 3.04
C ALA A 313 -16.35 5.20 4.39
N TRP A 314 -15.07 5.34 4.75
CA TRP A 314 -14.53 4.72 5.94
C TRP A 314 -13.38 5.52 6.57
N LEU A 315 -13.07 5.13 7.82
CA LEU A 315 -11.90 5.55 8.56
C LEU A 315 -10.95 4.38 8.72
N ARG A 316 -9.65 4.60 8.47
CA ARG A 316 -8.58 3.66 8.74
C ARG A 316 -7.59 4.26 9.71
N THR A 317 -7.19 3.49 10.71
CA THR A 317 -6.10 3.82 11.61
C THR A 317 -5.05 2.73 11.63
N GLU A 318 -3.78 3.12 11.72
CA GLU A 318 -2.66 2.21 11.78
C GLU A 318 -1.94 2.33 13.12
N LEU A 319 -1.65 1.19 13.71
CA LEU A 319 -1.12 1.06 15.07
C LEU A 319 0.18 0.24 15.06
N PHE A 320 0.98 0.39 16.11
CA PHE A 320 2.19 -0.42 16.34
C PHE A 320 3.19 -0.38 15.19
N LYS A 321 3.52 0.82 14.69
CA LYS A 321 4.41 1.03 13.53
C LYS A 321 3.87 0.32 12.28
N ASN A 322 2.60 0.54 11.98
CA ASN A 322 1.89 0.01 10.82
C ASN A 322 1.86 -1.54 10.74
N ARG A 323 1.90 -2.19 11.91
CA ARG A 323 1.71 -3.65 11.98
C ARG A 323 0.26 -4.07 12.10
N LEU A 324 -0.57 -3.20 12.66
CA LEU A 324 -2.00 -3.45 12.79
C LEU A 324 -2.75 -2.29 12.17
N ALA A 325 -3.60 -2.58 11.18
CA ALA A 325 -4.49 -1.62 10.58
C ALA A 325 -5.94 -2.00 10.89
N PHE A 326 -6.75 -1.00 11.19
CA PHE A 326 -8.17 -1.14 11.43
C PHE A 326 -8.94 -0.17 10.54
N THR A 327 -9.88 -0.68 9.75
CA THR A 327 -10.73 0.10 8.86
C THR A 327 -12.18 -0.14 9.23
N ALA A 328 -12.99 0.91 9.34
CA ALA A 328 -14.42 0.80 9.64
C ALA A 328 -15.23 1.87 8.91
N GLY A 329 -16.41 1.50 8.43
CA GLY A 329 -17.32 2.36 7.70
C GLY A 329 -18.15 1.59 6.69
N ARG A 330 -18.54 2.23 5.60
CA ARG A 330 -19.11 1.58 4.42
C ARG A 330 -17.96 1.04 3.58
N LEU A 331 -17.93 -0.26 3.39
CA LEU A 331 -16.83 -0.99 2.75
C LEU A 331 -17.31 -1.77 1.53
N ASP A 332 -16.41 -1.96 0.60
CA ASP A 332 -16.39 -3.09 -0.32
C ASP A 332 -15.32 -4.06 0.19
N LEU A 333 -15.74 -5.06 0.95
CA LEU A 333 -14.79 -5.94 1.63
C LEU A 333 -13.91 -6.73 0.67
N THR A 334 -14.36 -6.98 -0.56
CA THR A 334 -13.57 -7.68 -1.60
C THR A 334 -12.31 -6.91 -2.00
N ASN A 335 -12.32 -5.59 -1.85
CA ASN A 335 -11.14 -4.76 -2.13
C ASN A 335 -9.94 -5.01 -1.19
N TYR A 336 -10.19 -5.61 -0.02
CA TYR A 336 -9.17 -5.86 1.01
C TYR A 336 -8.61 -7.28 0.99
N PHE A 337 -9.28 -8.20 0.27
CA PHE A 337 -8.95 -9.62 0.26
C PHE A 337 -8.70 -10.12 -1.16
N ASP A 338 -8.09 -11.30 -1.30
CA ASP A 338 -7.80 -11.96 -2.58
C ASP A 338 -7.02 -11.09 -3.58
N ALA A 339 -6.32 -10.06 -3.08
CA ALA A 339 -5.55 -9.16 -3.94
C ALA A 339 -4.51 -9.94 -4.75
N ASN A 340 -4.30 -9.53 -6.02
CA ASN A 340 -3.36 -10.18 -6.92
C ASN A 340 -2.57 -9.13 -7.71
N ALA A 341 -1.26 -9.30 -7.85
CA ALA A 341 -0.43 -8.30 -8.50
C ALA A 341 -0.65 -8.20 -10.02
N PHE A 342 -1.13 -9.25 -10.67
CA PHE A 342 -1.19 -9.35 -12.13
C PHE A 342 -2.60 -9.44 -12.69
N ALA A 343 -3.59 -9.63 -11.82
CA ALA A 343 -4.97 -9.85 -12.21
C ALA A 343 -5.91 -9.38 -11.08
N ASN A 344 -6.12 -8.07 -10.94
CA ASN A 344 -6.91 -7.46 -9.87
C ASN A 344 -7.51 -6.11 -10.25
N ASP A 345 -7.40 -5.71 -11.51
CA ASP A 345 -7.76 -4.36 -11.91
C ASP A 345 -8.38 -4.34 -13.31
N GLU A 346 -9.67 -4.10 -13.36
CA GLU A 346 -10.45 -3.95 -14.59
C GLU A 346 -10.11 -2.67 -15.37
N SER A 347 -9.34 -1.76 -14.78
CA SER A 347 -8.98 -0.48 -15.41
C SER A 347 -7.66 -0.53 -16.17
N THR A 348 -6.70 -1.35 -15.75
CA THR A 348 -5.35 -1.40 -16.35
C THR A 348 -4.91 -2.81 -16.75
N GLN A 349 -5.62 -3.85 -16.31
CA GLN A 349 -5.33 -5.24 -16.62
C GLN A 349 -6.47 -5.85 -17.46
N PHE A 350 -6.95 -7.03 -17.12
CA PHE A 350 -8.06 -7.68 -17.79
C PHE A 350 -9.36 -6.88 -17.64
N LEU A 351 -10.24 -6.98 -18.62
CA LEU A 351 -11.56 -6.35 -18.58
C LEU A 351 -12.62 -7.29 -17.97
N SER A 352 -12.48 -8.60 -18.17
CA SER A 352 -13.43 -9.59 -17.64
C SER A 352 -13.27 -9.77 -16.14
N ASP A 353 -14.38 -9.74 -15.41
CA ASP A 353 -14.46 -9.89 -13.96
C ASP A 353 -13.83 -11.20 -13.46
N ALA A 354 -14.06 -12.30 -14.15
CA ALA A 354 -13.50 -13.61 -13.83
C ALA A 354 -11.96 -13.66 -13.80
N LEU A 355 -11.28 -12.69 -14.38
CA LEU A 355 -9.82 -12.61 -14.36
C LEU A 355 -9.30 -11.62 -13.32
N VAL A 356 -10.10 -10.65 -12.90
CA VAL A 356 -9.68 -9.65 -11.90
C VAL A 356 -10.20 -9.95 -10.49
N ASN A 357 -11.27 -10.75 -10.38
CA ASN A 357 -11.88 -11.15 -9.12
C ASN A 357 -12.01 -12.67 -8.99
N ASN A 358 -12.16 -13.14 -7.75
CA ASN A 358 -12.52 -14.54 -7.48
C ASN A 358 -14.03 -14.66 -7.37
N GLN A 359 -14.66 -15.37 -8.29
CA GLN A 359 -16.11 -15.48 -8.41
C GLN A 359 -16.78 -16.12 -7.17
N MET A 360 -16.02 -16.91 -6.40
CA MET A 360 -16.51 -17.51 -5.16
C MET A 360 -16.40 -16.56 -3.96
N LEU A 361 -15.79 -15.39 -4.13
CA LEU A 361 -15.74 -14.37 -3.08
C LEU A 361 -17.11 -13.68 -2.90
N GLY A 362 -17.81 -13.45 -3.98
CA GLY A 362 -19.19 -13.00 -4.16
C GLY A 362 -19.81 -12.16 -3.04
N LEU A 363 -19.74 -10.84 -3.12
CA LEU A 363 -20.41 -9.90 -2.24
C LEU A 363 -21.69 -9.41 -2.93
N ALA A 364 -22.82 -9.36 -2.22
CA ALA A 364 -24.08 -8.93 -2.84
C ALA A 364 -24.14 -7.40 -2.99
N VAL A 365 -23.77 -6.65 -1.96
CA VAL A 365 -23.74 -5.18 -1.94
C VAL A 365 -22.66 -4.67 -0.98
N ASN A 366 -22.21 -3.46 -1.20
CA ASN A 366 -21.32 -2.75 -0.27
C ASN A 366 -22.10 -2.29 0.95
N GLY A 367 -21.57 -2.51 2.15
CA GLY A 367 -22.28 -2.25 3.40
C GLY A 367 -21.41 -1.73 4.53
N VAL A 368 -22.06 -1.49 5.65
CA VAL A 368 -21.37 -1.07 6.88
C VAL A 368 -20.65 -2.27 7.48
N GLY A 369 -19.38 -2.06 7.84
CA GLY A 369 -18.54 -3.13 8.36
C GLY A 369 -17.19 -2.65 8.88
N ALA A 370 -16.30 -3.61 9.09
CA ALA A 370 -14.92 -3.36 9.49
C ALA A 370 -13.97 -4.41 8.92
N ALA A 371 -12.73 -4.01 8.70
CA ALA A 371 -11.62 -4.87 8.32
C ALA A 371 -10.40 -4.60 9.21
N THR A 372 -9.69 -5.66 9.54
CA THR A 372 -8.45 -5.62 10.31
C THR A 372 -7.37 -6.34 9.54
N GLU A 373 -6.18 -5.76 9.47
CA GLU A 373 -5.00 -6.35 8.87
C GLU A 373 -3.85 -6.34 9.87
N PHE A 374 -3.23 -7.50 10.08
CA PHE A 374 -1.99 -7.64 10.82
C PHE A 374 -0.86 -8.01 9.87
N ASP A 375 0.19 -7.19 9.83
CA ASP A 375 1.41 -7.41 9.07
C ASP A 375 2.57 -7.64 10.04
N ALA A 376 3.11 -8.87 10.04
CA ALA A 376 4.24 -9.23 10.89
C ALA A 376 5.58 -8.60 10.44
N LYS A 377 5.60 -7.93 9.27
CA LYS A 377 6.80 -7.35 8.63
C LYS A 377 7.90 -8.37 8.30
N ASN A 378 7.52 -9.61 8.10
CA ASN A 378 8.38 -10.72 7.64
C ASN A 378 7.75 -11.49 6.47
N GLY A 379 6.80 -10.85 5.78
CA GLY A 379 6.02 -11.46 4.69
C GLY A 379 4.72 -12.10 5.13
N PHE A 380 4.53 -12.41 6.41
CA PHE A 380 3.27 -12.98 6.93
C PHE A 380 2.24 -11.88 7.18
N ARG A 381 1.02 -12.09 6.66
CA ARG A 381 -0.14 -11.23 6.86
C ARG A 381 -1.36 -12.03 7.26
N LEU A 382 -2.15 -11.45 8.15
CA LEU A 382 -3.45 -11.99 8.58
C LEU A 382 -4.48 -10.89 8.45
N LYS A 383 -5.61 -11.20 7.79
CA LYS A 383 -6.71 -10.26 7.65
C LYS A 383 -8.00 -10.89 8.12
N PHE A 384 -8.85 -10.06 8.71
CA PHE A 384 -10.22 -10.41 9.08
C PHE A 384 -11.13 -9.22 8.79
N GLY A 385 -12.29 -9.48 8.25
CA GLY A 385 -13.29 -8.45 8.00
C GLY A 385 -14.70 -8.99 8.07
N PHE A 386 -15.64 -8.07 8.27
CA PHE A 386 -17.06 -8.34 8.19
C PHE A 386 -17.79 -7.10 7.69
N GLN A 387 -18.90 -7.30 7.01
CA GLN A 387 -19.81 -6.23 6.63
C GLN A 387 -21.24 -6.74 6.49
N GLN A 388 -22.18 -5.82 6.55
CA GLN A 388 -23.55 -6.08 6.12
C GLN A 388 -23.58 -6.19 4.59
N SER A 389 -24.22 -7.21 4.06
CA SER A 389 -24.32 -7.48 2.63
C SER A 389 -25.75 -7.81 2.25
N SER A 390 -26.65 -6.84 2.41
CA SER A 390 -28.04 -6.93 1.97
C SER A 390 -28.49 -5.64 1.32
N PRO A 391 -29.20 -5.68 0.19
CA PRO A 391 -29.78 -4.49 -0.44
C PRO A 391 -30.88 -3.86 0.42
N GLU A 392 -31.50 -4.62 1.32
CA GLU A 392 -32.56 -4.14 2.20
C GLU A 392 -32.02 -3.85 3.61
N PRO A 393 -32.55 -2.82 4.30
CA PRO A 393 -32.18 -2.54 5.68
C PRO A 393 -32.59 -3.70 6.58
N THR A 394 -31.63 -4.43 7.10
CA THR A 394 -31.81 -5.53 8.04
C THR A 394 -30.90 -5.37 9.25
N SER A 395 -31.08 -6.19 10.29
CA SER A 395 -30.12 -6.23 11.38
C SER A 395 -28.78 -6.79 10.88
N LEU A 396 -27.67 -6.36 11.48
CA LEU A 396 -26.33 -6.83 11.11
C LEU A 396 -26.23 -8.37 11.19
N GLY A 397 -26.92 -8.99 12.14
CA GLY A 397 -26.95 -10.44 12.31
C GLY A 397 -27.64 -11.20 11.18
N ASP A 398 -28.56 -10.55 10.47
CA ASP A 398 -29.39 -11.19 9.44
C ASP A 398 -28.78 -11.09 8.03
N SER A 399 -27.71 -10.30 7.86
CA SER A 399 -27.07 -10.08 6.56
C SER A 399 -25.55 -9.94 6.68
N LEU A 400 -24.94 -10.74 7.54
CA LEU A 400 -23.52 -10.64 7.83
C LEU A 400 -22.69 -11.44 6.82
N PHE A 401 -21.79 -10.73 6.11
CA PHE A 401 -20.71 -11.30 5.34
C PHE A 401 -19.40 -11.22 6.15
N THR A 402 -18.67 -12.32 6.27
CA THR A 402 -17.37 -12.34 6.96
C THR A 402 -16.30 -12.93 6.08
N LEU A 403 -15.08 -12.46 6.24
CA LEU A 403 -13.93 -12.88 5.43
C LEU A 403 -12.67 -12.91 6.28
N SER A 404 -11.88 -13.97 6.14
CA SER A 404 -10.58 -14.15 6.78
C SER A 404 -9.55 -14.54 5.73
N GLU A 405 -8.34 -14.02 5.80
CA GLU A 405 -7.26 -14.34 4.86
C GLU A 405 -5.94 -14.47 5.60
N VAL A 406 -5.18 -15.49 5.23
CA VAL A 406 -3.76 -15.64 5.57
C VAL A 406 -2.95 -15.49 4.31
N GLY A 407 -2.00 -14.57 4.31
CA GLY A 407 -1.09 -14.32 3.21
C GLY A 407 0.37 -14.50 3.61
N TYR A 408 1.19 -14.96 2.69
CA TYR A 408 2.62 -15.03 2.87
C TYR A 408 3.35 -14.59 1.60
N THR A 409 4.25 -13.62 1.77
CA THR A 409 5.09 -13.07 0.69
C THR A 409 6.52 -13.51 0.91
N PHE A 410 7.13 -14.16 -0.08
CA PHE A 410 8.52 -14.61 -0.01
C PHE A 410 9.15 -14.80 -1.40
N THR A 411 10.45 -15.09 -1.43
CA THR A 411 11.24 -15.31 -2.65
C THR A 411 11.58 -16.80 -2.79
N PRO A 412 10.74 -17.61 -3.49
CA PRO A 412 10.95 -19.04 -3.60
C PRO A 412 12.07 -19.38 -4.59
N PHE A 413 12.96 -20.32 -4.25
CA PHE A 413 13.94 -20.93 -5.16
C PHE A 413 14.76 -19.93 -6.00
N SER A 414 15.14 -18.79 -5.46
CA SER A 414 15.85 -17.71 -6.15
C SER A 414 15.02 -16.98 -7.22
N LEU A 415 13.71 -17.22 -7.30
CA LEU A 415 12.80 -16.39 -8.09
C LEU A 415 12.58 -15.05 -7.39
N PRO A 416 12.16 -14.01 -8.10
CA PRO A 416 11.67 -12.79 -7.47
C PRO A 416 10.48 -13.06 -6.54
N GLU A 417 10.09 -12.06 -5.77
CA GLU A 417 9.01 -12.14 -4.79
C GLU A 417 7.69 -12.63 -5.38
N GLY A 418 7.02 -13.50 -4.62
CA GLY A 418 5.66 -13.97 -4.86
C GLY A 418 4.81 -13.90 -3.61
N THR A 419 3.50 -13.75 -3.76
CA THR A 419 2.55 -13.72 -2.65
C THR A 419 1.51 -14.81 -2.80
N TYR A 420 1.27 -15.53 -1.72
CA TYR A 420 0.39 -16.69 -1.64
C TYR A 420 -0.65 -16.45 -0.56
N ARG A 421 -1.95 -16.61 -0.88
CA ARG A 421 -3.07 -16.28 0.00
C ARG A 421 -4.05 -17.44 0.05
N VAL A 422 -4.62 -17.63 1.22
CA VAL A 422 -5.75 -18.52 1.48
C VAL A 422 -6.79 -17.72 2.21
N TRP A 423 -8.04 -17.72 1.72
CA TRP A 423 -9.14 -17.05 2.37
C TRP A 423 -10.30 -17.99 2.65
N PHE A 424 -11.09 -17.64 3.64
CA PHE A 424 -12.32 -18.29 4.03
C PHE A 424 -13.40 -17.25 4.28
N ARG A 425 -14.61 -17.48 3.74
CA ARG A 425 -15.76 -16.59 3.95
C ARG A 425 -16.97 -17.31 4.49
N THR A 426 -17.85 -16.55 5.16
CA THR A 426 -19.24 -16.94 5.45
C THR A 426 -20.16 -15.81 5.04
N ASP A 427 -21.35 -16.16 4.55
CA ASP A 427 -22.34 -15.22 4.06
C ASP A 427 -23.73 -15.72 4.47
N ASN A 428 -24.49 -14.89 5.17
CA ASN A 428 -25.88 -15.13 5.56
C ASN A 428 -26.83 -14.04 5.01
N SER A 429 -26.47 -13.41 3.90
CA SER A 429 -27.32 -12.41 3.23
C SER A 429 -28.64 -12.97 2.72
N GLU A 430 -28.71 -14.27 2.47
CA GLU A 430 -29.97 -14.96 2.20
C GLU A 430 -30.57 -15.54 3.49
N PRO A 431 -31.87 -15.32 3.75
CA PRO A 431 -32.52 -15.86 4.93
C PRO A 431 -32.39 -17.38 5.02
N GLU A 432 -32.05 -17.87 6.20
CA GLU A 432 -31.98 -19.31 6.55
C GLU A 432 -30.83 -20.11 5.90
N VAL A 433 -30.01 -19.48 5.04
CA VAL A 433 -28.88 -20.14 4.35
C VAL A 433 -27.57 -19.47 4.73
N ILE A 434 -26.64 -20.23 5.32
CA ILE A 434 -25.26 -19.78 5.53
C ILE A 434 -24.40 -20.39 4.43
N ARG A 435 -23.94 -19.57 3.50
CA ARG A 435 -23.00 -19.97 2.46
C ARG A 435 -21.58 -19.88 3.01
N LYS A 436 -20.77 -20.89 2.74
CA LYS A 436 -19.34 -20.92 3.08
C LYS A 436 -18.51 -21.03 1.83
N GLY A 437 -17.41 -20.33 1.81
CA GLY A 437 -16.47 -20.37 0.69
C GLY A 437 -15.03 -20.41 1.16
N VAL A 438 -14.19 -21.00 0.34
CA VAL A 438 -12.74 -21.05 0.52
C VAL A 438 -12.07 -20.76 -0.81
N GLY A 439 -10.96 -20.06 -0.78
CA GLY A 439 -10.19 -19.83 -1.99
C GLY A 439 -8.71 -19.65 -1.75
N LEU A 440 -8.02 -19.73 -2.87
CA LEU A 440 -6.57 -19.56 -2.96
C LEU A 440 -6.28 -18.50 -4.01
N SER A 441 -5.32 -17.64 -3.74
CA SER A 441 -4.78 -16.71 -4.73
C SER A 441 -3.27 -16.70 -4.64
N PHE A 442 -2.61 -16.76 -5.77
CA PHE A 442 -1.18 -16.52 -5.80
C PHE A 442 -0.79 -15.64 -6.97
N ASP A 443 0.24 -14.86 -6.76
CA ASP A 443 0.96 -14.13 -7.78
C ASP A 443 2.46 -14.37 -7.59
N GLN A 444 3.18 -14.68 -8.67
CA GLN A 444 4.60 -14.98 -8.65
C GLN A 444 5.33 -14.27 -9.78
N LYS A 445 6.26 -13.41 -9.47
CA LYS A 445 7.20 -12.88 -10.45
C LYS A 445 8.21 -13.97 -10.84
N LEU A 446 8.39 -14.19 -12.13
CA LEU A 446 9.44 -15.05 -12.67
C LEU A 446 10.66 -14.24 -13.13
N SER A 447 10.44 -12.98 -13.49
CA SER A 447 11.47 -11.98 -13.80
C SER A 447 10.97 -10.59 -13.39
N PRO A 448 11.77 -9.54 -13.49
CA PRO A 448 11.30 -8.17 -13.23
C PRO A 448 10.09 -7.75 -14.06
N SER A 449 9.95 -8.29 -15.28
CA SER A 449 8.87 -7.91 -16.21
C SER A 449 7.84 -9.01 -16.45
N PHE A 450 8.00 -10.23 -15.95
CA PHE A 450 7.10 -11.35 -16.21
C PHE A 450 6.56 -11.94 -14.92
N GLY A 451 5.23 -12.01 -14.80
CA GLY A 451 4.55 -12.56 -13.65
C GLY A 451 3.43 -13.53 -14.02
N LEU A 452 3.22 -14.49 -13.13
CA LEU A 452 2.14 -15.47 -13.20
C LEU A 452 1.13 -15.18 -12.10
N PHE A 453 -0.13 -15.50 -12.38
CA PHE A 453 -1.18 -15.52 -11.38
C PHE A 453 -2.04 -16.77 -11.50
N ALA A 454 -2.63 -17.19 -10.38
CA ALA A 454 -3.76 -18.11 -10.40
C ALA A 454 -4.65 -17.90 -9.17
N ARG A 455 -5.93 -18.23 -9.36
CA ARG A 455 -6.94 -18.26 -8.32
C ARG A 455 -7.71 -19.57 -8.36
N TYR A 456 -8.15 -20.00 -7.20
CA TYR A 456 -9.13 -21.05 -7.02
C TYR A 456 -10.16 -20.59 -6.01
N GLY A 457 -11.42 -20.90 -6.23
CA GLY A 457 -12.51 -20.68 -5.29
C GLY A 457 -13.49 -21.85 -5.29
N GLN A 458 -14.01 -22.14 -4.12
CA GLN A 458 -15.09 -23.09 -3.94
C GLN A 458 -16.10 -22.54 -2.95
N GLN A 459 -17.37 -22.66 -3.29
CA GLN A 459 -18.49 -22.29 -2.42
C GLN A 459 -19.34 -23.51 -2.14
N GLU A 460 -19.65 -23.73 -0.86
CA GLU A 460 -20.64 -24.72 -0.42
C GLU A 460 -22.04 -24.16 -0.57
N THR A 461 -22.94 -24.99 -1.03
CA THR A 461 -24.34 -24.69 -1.23
C THR A 461 -25.16 -25.93 -0.86
N ASP A 462 -26.46 -25.81 -0.72
CA ASP A 462 -27.33 -26.92 -0.30
C ASP A 462 -27.33 -28.12 -1.26
N LEU A 463 -26.97 -27.89 -2.51
CA LEU A 463 -26.97 -28.91 -3.56
C LEU A 463 -25.57 -29.43 -3.93
N GLY A 464 -24.50 -28.94 -3.28
CA GLY A 464 -23.11 -29.31 -3.57
C GLY A 464 -22.15 -28.14 -3.58
N HIS A 465 -21.17 -28.15 -4.47
CA HIS A 465 -20.14 -27.13 -4.51
C HIS A 465 -20.07 -26.47 -5.87
N ASP A 466 -20.11 -25.13 -5.89
CA ASP A 466 -19.71 -24.34 -7.03
C ASP A 466 -18.19 -24.17 -7.00
N ARG A 467 -17.54 -24.16 -8.17
CA ARG A 467 -16.09 -24.04 -8.29
C ARG A 467 -15.70 -23.02 -9.33
N PHE A 468 -14.63 -22.36 -9.04
CA PHE A 468 -14.01 -21.37 -9.91
C PHE A 468 -12.50 -21.54 -9.91
N TYR A 469 -11.88 -21.36 -11.07
CA TYR A 469 -10.44 -21.15 -11.15
C TYR A 469 -10.08 -20.22 -12.30
N SER A 470 -9.05 -19.41 -12.09
CA SER A 470 -8.44 -18.61 -13.14
C SER A 470 -6.91 -18.70 -13.05
N ALA A 471 -6.25 -18.58 -14.18
CA ALA A 471 -4.80 -18.54 -14.25
C ALA A 471 -4.34 -17.79 -15.50
N GLY A 472 -3.15 -17.22 -15.44
CA GLY A 472 -2.58 -16.51 -16.55
C GLY A 472 -1.24 -15.87 -16.24
N PHE A 473 -0.85 -14.97 -17.12
CA PHE A 473 0.37 -14.20 -16.94
C PHE A 473 0.18 -12.74 -17.35
N SER A 474 1.07 -11.89 -16.83
CA SER A 474 1.20 -10.50 -17.23
C SER A 474 2.66 -10.17 -17.48
N VAL A 475 2.90 -9.36 -18.51
CA VAL A 475 4.21 -8.88 -18.92
C VAL A 475 4.23 -7.36 -18.79
N GLN A 476 5.17 -6.87 -18.01
CA GLN A 476 5.42 -5.44 -17.77
C GLN A 476 6.59 -4.97 -18.65
N HIS A 477 6.47 -5.20 -19.93
CA HIS A 477 7.41 -4.74 -20.94
C HIS A 477 6.72 -4.75 -22.30
N GLY A 478 6.49 -3.57 -22.83
CA GLY A 478 5.82 -3.39 -24.12
C GLY A 478 6.73 -3.66 -25.30
N PHE A 479 6.13 -3.96 -26.43
CA PHE A 479 6.84 -4.20 -27.68
C PHE A 479 6.26 -3.41 -28.87
N ILE A 480 5.19 -2.62 -28.66
CA ILE A 480 4.56 -1.86 -29.74
C ILE A 480 5.03 -0.40 -29.74
N LEU A 481 4.73 0.37 -28.69
CA LEU A 481 5.01 1.80 -28.64
C LEU A 481 5.97 2.18 -27.51
N ASN A 482 5.79 1.61 -26.33
CA ASN A 482 6.48 2.04 -25.13
C ASN A 482 6.96 0.81 -24.34
N PRO A 483 8.23 0.77 -23.87
CA PRO A 483 8.69 -0.29 -22.96
C PRO A 483 7.87 -0.40 -21.68
N GLU A 484 7.16 0.65 -21.29
CA GLU A 484 6.31 0.70 -20.10
C GLU A 484 4.88 0.19 -20.34
N ASP A 485 4.54 -0.23 -21.58
CA ASP A 485 3.28 -0.89 -21.87
C ASP A 485 3.19 -2.23 -21.15
N THR A 486 1.97 -2.67 -20.86
CA THR A 486 1.70 -3.95 -20.20
C THR A 486 0.77 -4.79 -21.02
N TRP A 487 0.93 -6.11 -20.99
CA TRP A 487 0.04 -7.04 -21.66
C TRP A 487 -0.06 -8.35 -20.90
N GLY A 488 -1.10 -9.12 -21.16
CA GLY A 488 -1.30 -10.38 -20.49
C GLY A 488 -2.34 -11.26 -21.17
N VAL A 489 -2.33 -12.53 -20.78
CA VAL A 489 -3.34 -13.51 -21.18
C VAL A 489 -3.78 -14.28 -19.96
N GLY A 490 -5.09 -14.47 -19.82
CA GLY A 490 -5.71 -15.19 -18.74
C GLY A 490 -6.80 -16.14 -19.24
N TYR A 491 -7.04 -17.17 -18.46
CA TYR A 491 -8.11 -18.14 -18.64
C TYR A 491 -8.85 -18.29 -17.33
N ALA A 492 -10.17 -18.38 -17.39
CA ALA A 492 -11.05 -18.65 -16.26
C ALA A 492 -12.05 -19.74 -16.59
N ASN A 493 -12.45 -20.50 -15.57
CA ASN A 493 -13.52 -21.49 -15.66
C ASN A 493 -14.41 -21.40 -14.43
N MET A 494 -15.71 -21.42 -14.67
CA MET A 494 -16.76 -21.53 -13.68
C MET A 494 -17.50 -22.86 -13.87
N ASP A 495 -17.69 -23.63 -12.82
CA ASP A 495 -18.37 -24.92 -12.80
C ASP A 495 -19.37 -24.93 -11.65
N LEU A 496 -20.64 -24.70 -11.97
CA LEU A 496 -21.70 -24.71 -10.99
C LEU A 496 -22.25 -26.12 -10.80
N ARG A 497 -22.66 -26.41 -9.58
CA ARG A 497 -23.30 -27.69 -9.21
C ARG A 497 -24.57 -27.99 -10.00
N THR A 498 -25.24 -26.98 -10.53
CA THR A 498 -26.40 -27.12 -11.42
C THR A 498 -26.06 -27.80 -12.75
N GLY A 499 -24.77 -27.91 -13.06
CA GLY A 499 -24.26 -28.42 -14.34
C GLY A 499 -23.91 -27.32 -15.33
N GLU A 500 -24.19 -26.07 -14.98
CA GLU A 500 -23.78 -24.91 -15.76
C GLU A 500 -22.26 -24.75 -15.73
N LYS A 501 -21.66 -24.43 -16.88
CA LYS A 501 -20.21 -24.26 -16.99
C LYS A 501 -19.87 -23.14 -17.96
N GLU A 502 -18.91 -22.32 -17.56
CA GLU A 502 -18.34 -21.28 -18.40
C GLU A 502 -16.83 -21.44 -18.53
N ASN A 503 -16.33 -21.18 -19.73
CA ASN A 503 -14.91 -21.05 -20.02
C ASN A 503 -14.68 -19.69 -20.67
N LEU A 504 -13.78 -18.92 -20.10
CA LEU A 504 -13.43 -17.60 -20.59
C LEU A 504 -11.92 -17.53 -20.82
N ILE A 505 -11.51 -16.91 -21.92
CA ILE A 505 -10.12 -16.54 -22.19
C ILE A 505 -10.08 -15.08 -22.58
N GLU A 506 -9.10 -14.34 -22.09
CA GLU A 506 -8.88 -12.96 -22.47
C GLU A 506 -7.39 -12.67 -22.63
N GLY A 507 -7.06 -11.91 -23.68
CA GLY A 507 -5.79 -11.24 -23.86
C GLY A 507 -5.99 -9.74 -23.90
N TYR A 508 -5.06 -8.98 -23.30
CA TYR A 508 -5.06 -7.52 -23.35
C TYR A 508 -3.69 -6.97 -23.70
N TYR A 509 -3.68 -5.79 -24.31
CA TYR A 509 -2.49 -4.95 -24.48
C TYR A 509 -2.82 -3.53 -24.05
N ASN A 510 -2.13 -3.00 -23.05
CA ASN A 510 -2.37 -1.71 -22.44
C ASN A 510 -1.23 -0.74 -22.76
N LEU A 511 -1.53 0.23 -23.63
CA LEU A 511 -0.62 1.29 -24.07
C LEU A 511 -0.62 2.43 -23.05
N LEU A 512 0.55 2.82 -22.60
CA LEU A 512 0.73 4.03 -21.82
C LEU A 512 0.93 5.22 -22.77
N LEU A 513 -0.12 6.01 -22.99
CA LEU A 513 -0.05 7.21 -23.82
C LEU A 513 0.60 8.39 -23.08
N THR A 514 0.24 8.59 -21.83
CA THR A 514 0.83 9.55 -20.90
C THR A 514 0.77 8.99 -19.49
N GLU A 515 1.38 9.66 -18.52
CA GLU A 515 1.29 9.27 -17.09
C GLU A 515 -0.16 9.17 -16.59
N LYS A 516 -1.10 9.86 -17.24
CA LYS A 516 -2.51 9.96 -16.84
C LYS A 516 -3.49 9.29 -17.81
N LEU A 517 -3.04 8.87 -18.98
CA LEU A 517 -3.91 8.38 -20.05
C LEU A 517 -3.40 7.05 -20.59
N ARG A 518 -4.28 6.06 -20.64
CA ARG A 518 -4.01 4.73 -21.17
C ARG A 518 -5.06 4.33 -22.19
N LEU A 519 -4.62 3.58 -23.21
CA LEU A 519 -5.47 2.97 -24.21
C LEU A 519 -5.17 1.47 -24.23
N SER A 520 -6.18 0.63 -24.07
CA SER A 520 -5.97 -0.82 -24.13
C SER A 520 -6.87 -1.50 -25.16
N PHE A 521 -6.31 -2.53 -25.76
CA PHE A 521 -7.00 -3.44 -26.65
C PHE A 521 -7.24 -4.76 -25.94
N HIS A 522 -8.45 -5.30 -26.09
CA HIS A 522 -8.87 -6.55 -25.46
C HIS A 522 -9.42 -7.49 -26.52
N LEU A 523 -9.16 -8.76 -26.32
CA LEU A 523 -9.81 -9.83 -27.06
C LEU A 523 -10.19 -10.92 -26.07
N SER A 524 -11.47 -11.06 -25.79
CA SER A 524 -11.99 -12.13 -24.96
C SER A 524 -12.86 -13.09 -25.75
N GLY A 525 -12.91 -14.33 -25.30
CA GLY A 525 -13.79 -15.36 -25.82
C GLY A 525 -14.45 -16.11 -24.67
N VAL A 526 -15.76 -16.31 -24.74
CA VAL A 526 -16.52 -17.07 -23.77
C VAL A 526 -17.25 -18.23 -24.45
N VAL A 527 -17.27 -19.36 -23.75
CA VAL A 527 -18.14 -20.50 -24.10
C VAL A 527 -18.89 -20.92 -22.87
N ASP A 528 -20.19 -20.76 -22.93
CA ASP A 528 -21.10 -21.11 -21.86
C ASP A 528 -21.88 -22.39 -22.17
N THR A 529 -22.23 -23.11 -21.11
CA THR A 529 -23.00 -24.34 -21.13
C THR A 529 -24.09 -24.23 -20.07
N PRO A 530 -25.28 -23.71 -20.42
CA PRO A 530 -26.40 -23.62 -19.50
C PRO A 530 -26.85 -24.99 -19.00
N GLU A 531 -27.54 -25.04 -17.86
CA GLU A 531 -28.15 -26.27 -17.33
C GLU A 531 -29.14 -26.86 -18.36
N GLY A 532 -28.85 -28.09 -18.80
CA GLY A 532 -29.69 -28.78 -19.80
C GLY A 532 -29.82 -28.10 -21.17
N GLY A 533 -29.08 -27.00 -21.37
CA GLY A 533 -29.12 -26.18 -22.59
C GLY A 533 -28.02 -26.51 -23.60
N ALA A 534 -28.16 -25.92 -24.80
CA ALA A 534 -27.14 -25.99 -25.82
C ALA A 534 -26.00 -25.00 -25.53
N LYS A 535 -24.76 -25.40 -25.76
CA LYS A 535 -23.59 -24.52 -25.62
C LYS A 535 -23.70 -23.34 -26.57
N PHE A 536 -23.40 -22.17 -26.07
CA PHE A 536 -23.23 -20.97 -26.88
C PHE A 536 -21.86 -20.33 -26.65
N GLY A 537 -21.47 -19.38 -27.46
CA GLY A 537 -20.19 -18.71 -27.32
C GLY A 537 -20.10 -17.44 -28.14
N TYR A 538 -19.29 -16.54 -27.63
CA TYR A 538 -19.01 -15.23 -28.20
C TYR A 538 -17.52 -14.94 -28.21
N ILE A 539 -17.12 -14.06 -29.12
CA ILE A 539 -15.82 -13.36 -29.10
C ILE A 539 -16.10 -11.87 -28.93
N PHE A 540 -15.31 -11.22 -28.08
CA PHE A 540 -15.45 -9.81 -27.76
C PHE A 540 -14.13 -9.08 -28.04
N PRO A 541 -13.87 -8.55 -29.26
CA PRO A 541 -12.89 -7.49 -29.41
C PRO A 541 -13.37 -6.23 -28.67
N GLY A 542 -12.47 -5.62 -27.93
CA GLY A 542 -12.77 -4.46 -27.10
C GLY A 542 -11.66 -3.44 -27.07
N ILE A 543 -12.02 -2.22 -26.76
CA ILE A 543 -11.10 -1.09 -26.55
C ILE A 543 -11.50 -0.41 -25.25
N ARG A 544 -10.51 -0.11 -24.41
CA ARG A 544 -10.72 0.67 -23.18
C ARG A 544 -9.81 1.90 -23.20
N LEU A 545 -10.37 3.06 -22.96
CA LEU A 545 -9.67 4.31 -22.67
C LEU A 545 -9.82 4.63 -21.18
N GLN A 546 -8.72 4.88 -20.50
CA GLN A 546 -8.70 5.20 -19.06
C GLN A 546 -7.88 6.46 -18.82
N ALA A 547 -8.38 7.33 -17.95
CA ALA A 547 -7.71 8.54 -17.48
C ALA A 547 -7.75 8.60 -15.96
N ALA A 548 -6.58 8.86 -15.32
CA ALA A 548 -6.46 9.00 -13.87
C ALA A 548 -5.75 10.32 -13.52
N PHE A 549 -6.29 11.06 -12.53
CA PHE A 549 -5.81 12.38 -12.13
C PHE A 549 -5.60 12.47 -10.63
#